data_a03340675700fcbe8f8f4ffa81d47350
#
_entry.id   a03340675700fcbe8f8f4ffa81d47350
#
_cell.length_a   1.000
_cell.length_b   1.000
_cell.length_c   1.000
_cell.angle_alpha   90.00
_cell.angle_beta   90.00
_cell.angle_gamma   90.00
#
_symmetry.space_group_name_H-M   'P 1'
#
loop_
_entity.id
_entity.type
_entity.pdbx_description
1 polymer ?
#
loop_
_entity_poly.entity_id
_entity_poly.type
_entity_poly.pdbx_seq_one_letter_code
_entity_poly.pdbx_strand_id
1 'polypeptide(L)'
;GGLEREGRQMSYEYNKQDVYDFAAVIQTEKHEKGNELFFSQCPYCHGGKHGDKDTFSINLENGMFNCFRSGCAKHGHFVELARDFGFELDFGETKKYKQLPQKKIETRPAAITYLESRGIGEAVCRRYRITTARDNPNVLVFPFYDENNIMQFVKYRKTNFDKAKDKNKEWSETGAKPILFGMQQCEDRETLVITEGQIDSLSLAEAGIKNAVSVPTGARGFTWYQHCADWIDEFREIIVFGDNENGQVTLVNELQARVSQRVRVVRIKDYLGEKDANDILRRYGKSAIVQAVENAEVPKLKNVKKLSDVKSVDLNDMPKIRTGLYELDRVIGGLYLGQVSLWSGRRGEGKSTLVSQIIAEAIEQSWNVFAYSGELPDFHFKRWLDMQLAGPNYLTKGTDAFGEEYYSIGADVQDKINDWYSDKIYIYDNAYIPESTAEMETLVATVEKVIKQYDAKLICLDNLMTAMERVDGKGDLYTAQSNFVWD
;
A
#
# COMPACT_ATOMS: atom_id res chain seq x y z
N GLY A 1 -34.80 -22.03 -36.61
CA GLY A 1 -33.51 -21.53 -37.07
C GLY A 1 -32.74 -21.01 -35.87
N GLY A 2 -32.07 -21.92 -35.16
CA GLY A 2 -31.19 -21.55 -34.03
C GLY A 2 -29.83 -21.16 -34.61
N LEU A 3 -29.38 -19.96 -34.30
CA LEU A 3 -27.99 -19.53 -34.45
C LEU A 3 -27.25 -19.95 -33.18
N GLU A 4 -26.50 -21.05 -33.28
CA GLU A 4 -25.46 -21.40 -32.34
C GLU A 4 -24.38 -20.30 -32.39
N ARG A 5 -24.29 -19.49 -31.33
CA ARG A 5 -23.13 -18.62 -31.11
C ARG A 5 -22.02 -19.49 -30.55
N GLU A 6 -21.08 -19.88 -31.42
CA GLU A 6 -19.78 -20.36 -30.98
C GLU A 6 -19.14 -19.26 -30.07
N GLY A 7 -19.07 -19.52 -28.80
CA GLY A 7 -18.38 -18.69 -27.82
C GLY A 7 -16.87 -18.79 -28.06
N ARG A 8 -16.30 -17.90 -28.85
CA ARG A 8 -14.85 -17.67 -28.87
C ARG A 8 -14.49 -16.91 -27.63
N GLN A 9 -13.95 -17.60 -26.65
CA GLN A 9 -13.27 -16.98 -25.53
C GLN A 9 -11.94 -16.36 -26.03
N MET A 10 -11.91 -15.04 -26.20
CA MET A 10 -10.70 -14.32 -26.58
C MET A 10 -9.94 -14.00 -25.28
N SER A 11 -8.75 -14.56 -25.11
CA SER A 11 -7.86 -14.23 -23.99
C SER A 11 -6.84 -13.16 -24.43
N TYR A 12 -6.79 -12.05 -23.70
CA TYR A 12 -5.78 -11.01 -23.89
C TYR A 12 -4.48 -11.41 -23.18
N GLU A 13 -3.36 -11.41 -23.91
CA GLU A 13 -2.03 -11.51 -23.32
C GLU A 13 -1.51 -10.08 -23.06
N TYR A 14 -1.30 -9.74 -21.78
CA TYR A 14 -0.85 -8.41 -21.39
C TYR A 14 0.42 -8.00 -22.15
N ASN A 15 0.35 -6.85 -22.80
CA ASN A 15 1.45 -6.23 -23.51
C ASN A 15 1.67 -4.79 -22.98
N LYS A 16 2.87 -4.48 -22.54
CA LYS A 16 3.25 -3.15 -22.07
C LYS A 16 2.99 -2.07 -23.14
N GLN A 17 3.13 -2.39 -24.44
CA GLN A 17 2.88 -1.45 -25.52
C GLN A 17 1.42 -0.99 -25.56
N ASP A 18 0.47 -1.89 -25.30
CA ASP A 18 -0.96 -1.53 -25.28
C ASP A 18 -1.28 -0.50 -24.19
N VAL A 19 -0.55 -0.54 -23.06
CA VAL A 19 -0.68 0.48 -22.01
C VAL A 19 -0.22 1.84 -22.51
N TYR A 20 0.88 1.90 -23.25
CA TYR A 20 1.35 3.16 -23.84
C TYR A 20 0.40 3.68 -24.91
N ASP A 21 -0.15 2.79 -25.74
CA ASP A 21 -1.10 3.13 -26.81
C ASP A 21 -2.41 3.65 -26.18
N PHE A 22 -2.93 2.98 -25.16
CA PHE A 22 -4.06 3.48 -24.36
C PHE A 22 -3.73 4.85 -23.72
N ALA A 23 -2.57 4.96 -23.11
CA ALA A 23 -2.13 6.20 -22.52
C ALA A 23 -2.04 7.35 -23.54
N ALA A 24 -1.67 7.06 -24.80
CA ALA A 24 -1.63 8.06 -25.85
C ALA A 24 -3.02 8.64 -26.19
N VAL A 25 -4.08 7.82 -26.06
CA VAL A 25 -5.47 8.23 -26.33
C VAL A 25 -6.04 9.06 -25.17
N ILE A 26 -5.64 8.79 -23.94
CA ILE A 26 -6.11 9.53 -22.77
C ILE A 26 -5.42 10.91 -22.71
N GLN A 27 -6.22 11.98 -22.82
CA GLN A 27 -5.73 13.37 -22.83
C GLN A 27 -5.38 13.86 -21.42
N THR A 28 -4.27 13.37 -20.88
CA THR A 28 -3.73 13.80 -19.58
C THR A 28 -2.20 13.69 -19.60
N GLU A 29 -1.51 14.47 -18.79
CA GLU A 29 -0.06 14.34 -18.62
C GLU A 29 0.28 13.01 -17.96
N LYS A 30 1.41 12.43 -18.34
CA LYS A 30 1.88 11.12 -17.89
C LYS A 30 3.38 11.15 -17.65
N HIS A 31 3.82 10.36 -16.68
CA HIS A 31 5.24 10.11 -16.48
C HIS A 31 5.47 8.73 -15.88
N GLU A 32 6.64 8.18 -16.12
CA GLU A 32 7.05 6.90 -15.55
C GLU A 32 7.89 7.11 -14.30
N LYS A 33 7.60 6.28 -13.28
CA LYS A 33 8.42 6.19 -12.07
C LYS A 33 8.56 4.73 -11.66
N GLY A 34 9.74 4.17 -11.83
CA GLY A 34 9.96 2.72 -11.65
C GLY A 34 9.15 1.91 -12.67
N ASN A 35 8.34 0.98 -12.21
CA ASN A 35 7.49 0.13 -13.05
C ASN A 35 6.05 0.66 -13.17
N GLU A 36 5.78 1.89 -12.76
CA GLU A 36 4.46 2.51 -12.80
C GLU A 36 4.41 3.62 -13.85
N LEU A 37 3.36 3.62 -14.66
CA LEU A 37 2.97 4.74 -15.50
C LEU A 37 1.90 5.55 -14.79
N PHE A 38 2.24 6.73 -14.31
CA PHE A 38 1.33 7.63 -13.62
C PHE A 38 0.61 8.55 -14.60
N PHE A 39 -0.64 8.83 -14.29
CA PHE A 39 -1.49 9.78 -15.00
C PHE A 39 -1.82 10.95 -14.07
N SER A 40 -1.67 12.17 -14.54
CA SER A 40 -2.01 13.37 -13.77
C SER A 40 -3.50 13.43 -13.39
N GLN A 41 -4.36 12.77 -14.16
CA GLN A 41 -5.78 12.67 -13.90
C GLN A 41 -6.26 11.22 -14.03
N CYS A 42 -7.08 10.78 -13.09
CA CYS A 42 -7.72 9.48 -13.17
C CYS A 42 -8.77 9.47 -14.29
N PRO A 43 -8.73 8.50 -15.21
CA PRO A 43 -9.72 8.39 -16.29
C PRO A 43 -11.16 8.25 -15.77
N TYR A 44 -11.39 7.62 -14.64
CA TYR A 44 -12.72 7.36 -14.09
C TYR A 44 -13.33 8.58 -13.39
N CYS A 45 -12.61 9.20 -12.47
CA CYS A 45 -13.16 10.28 -11.63
C CYS A 45 -12.70 11.68 -12.05
N HIS A 46 -11.84 11.76 -13.09
CA HIS A 46 -11.24 13.01 -13.55
C HIS A 46 -10.58 13.85 -12.44
N GLY A 47 -10.25 13.21 -11.32
CA GLY A 47 -9.46 13.81 -10.27
C GLY A 47 -8.04 14.08 -10.74
N GLY A 48 -7.40 15.12 -10.18
CA GLY A 48 -6.10 15.62 -10.63
C GLY A 48 -6.19 16.92 -11.43
N LYS A 49 -7.40 17.46 -11.69
CA LYS A 49 -7.56 18.74 -12.41
C LYS A 49 -6.98 19.95 -11.65
N HIS A 50 -6.79 19.83 -10.35
CA HIS A 50 -6.43 20.93 -9.46
C HIS A 50 -5.19 20.61 -8.60
N GLY A 51 -4.24 19.80 -9.13
CA GLY A 51 -2.94 19.67 -8.52
C GLY A 51 -2.63 18.34 -7.81
N ASP A 52 -3.60 17.45 -7.55
CA ASP A 52 -3.29 16.08 -7.12
C ASP A 52 -2.78 15.27 -8.33
N LYS A 53 -1.53 15.52 -8.72
CA LYS A 53 -0.85 14.75 -9.76
C LYS A 53 -0.69 13.30 -9.30
N ASP A 54 -0.62 12.39 -10.28
CA ASP A 54 -0.34 10.99 -10.00
C ASP A 54 -1.43 10.25 -9.21
N THR A 55 -2.67 10.67 -9.37
CA THR A 55 -3.80 10.04 -8.69
C THR A 55 -4.21 8.70 -9.27
N PHE A 56 -3.62 8.31 -10.40
CA PHE A 56 -3.90 7.06 -11.08
C PHE A 56 -2.62 6.50 -11.69
N SER A 57 -2.37 5.21 -11.51
CA SER A 57 -1.24 4.54 -12.15
C SER A 57 -1.62 3.20 -12.77
N ILE A 58 -0.82 2.76 -13.73
CA ILE A 58 -0.85 1.43 -14.31
C ILE A 58 0.54 0.82 -14.15
N ASN A 59 0.60 -0.35 -13.54
CA ASN A 59 1.84 -1.10 -13.41
C ASN A 59 2.23 -1.73 -14.75
N LEU A 60 3.41 -1.39 -15.24
CA LEU A 60 3.91 -1.77 -16.55
C LEU A 60 4.40 -3.22 -16.65
N GLU A 61 4.52 -3.94 -15.54
CA GLU A 61 4.89 -5.36 -15.54
C GLU A 61 3.68 -6.28 -15.58
N ASN A 62 2.61 -5.92 -14.88
CA ASN A 62 1.46 -6.79 -14.68
C ASN A 62 0.12 -6.22 -15.14
N GLY A 63 0.08 -4.97 -15.61
CA GLY A 63 -1.13 -4.32 -16.11
C GLY A 63 -2.16 -3.96 -15.03
N MET A 64 -1.82 -4.05 -13.75
CA MET A 64 -2.73 -3.62 -12.68
C MET A 64 -2.81 -2.11 -12.64
N PHE A 65 -4.02 -1.56 -12.55
CA PHE A 65 -4.23 -0.14 -12.35
C PHE A 65 -4.86 0.17 -11.01
N ASN A 66 -4.58 1.37 -10.49
CA ASN A 66 -5.16 1.85 -9.25
C ASN A 66 -5.40 3.35 -9.28
N CYS A 67 -6.57 3.78 -8.77
CA CYS A 67 -6.82 5.17 -8.41
C CYS A 67 -6.62 5.37 -6.92
N PHE A 68 -5.70 6.24 -6.55
CA PHE A 68 -5.34 6.49 -5.13
C PHE A 68 -6.34 7.41 -4.40
N ARG A 69 -7.34 7.94 -5.07
CA ARG A 69 -8.37 8.78 -4.46
C ARG A 69 -9.42 7.94 -3.74
N SER A 70 -9.61 8.20 -2.46
CA SER A 70 -10.57 7.46 -1.60
C SER A 70 -12.02 7.52 -2.13
N GLY A 71 -12.41 8.62 -2.77
CA GLY A 71 -13.75 8.77 -3.37
C GLY A 71 -13.93 8.05 -4.71
N CYS A 72 -12.87 7.55 -5.35
CA CYS A 72 -12.91 6.77 -6.58
C CYS A 72 -12.62 5.30 -6.32
N ALA A 73 -11.50 5.01 -5.70
CA ALA A 73 -11.00 3.68 -5.33
C ALA A 73 -11.07 2.62 -6.46
N LYS A 74 -11.15 3.07 -7.73
CA LYS A 74 -11.17 2.16 -8.88
C LYS A 74 -9.80 1.49 -9.05
N HIS A 75 -9.80 0.19 -9.09
CA HIS A 75 -8.64 -0.64 -9.34
C HIS A 75 -9.05 -1.85 -10.17
N GLY A 76 -8.10 -2.51 -10.80
CA GLY A 76 -8.36 -3.69 -11.64
C GLY A 76 -7.20 -3.97 -12.59
N HIS A 77 -7.46 -4.80 -13.58
CA HIS A 77 -6.49 -5.10 -14.63
C HIS A 77 -6.72 -4.25 -15.88
N PHE A 78 -5.66 -3.97 -16.64
CA PHE A 78 -5.68 -3.14 -17.84
C PHE A 78 -6.75 -3.52 -18.87
N VAL A 79 -7.09 -4.81 -18.98
CA VAL A 79 -8.18 -5.28 -19.85
C VAL A 79 -9.52 -4.68 -19.46
N GLU A 80 -9.81 -4.57 -18.16
CA GLU A 80 -11.05 -3.96 -17.67
C GLU A 80 -11.05 -2.46 -17.96
N LEU A 81 -9.91 -1.80 -17.71
CA LEU A 81 -9.73 -0.38 -18.00
C LEU A 81 -9.93 -0.11 -19.51
N ALA A 82 -9.31 -0.89 -20.38
CA ALA A 82 -9.45 -0.76 -21.83
C ALA A 82 -10.91 -0.94 -22.26
N ARG A 83 -11.60 -1.95 -21.75
CA ARG A 83 -13.01 -2.19 -22.02
C ARG A 83 -13.89 -1.04 -21.55
N ASP A 84 -13.69 -0.54 -20.32
CA ASP A 84 -14.50 0.53 -19.75
C ASP A 84 -14.37 1.85 -20.53
N PHE A 85 -13.24 2.06 -21.21
CA PHE A 85 -12.99 3.23 -22.05
C PHE A 85 -13.10 2.97 -23.55
N GLY A 86 -13.61 1.81 -23.97
CA GLY A 86 -13.80 1.46 -25.38
C GLY A 86 -12.51 1.42 -26.20
N PHE A 87 -11.36 1.20 -25.52
CA PHE A 87 -10.08 1.01 -26.19
C PHE A 87 -10.00 -0.40 -26.75
N GLU A 88 -9.87 -0.48 -28.07
CA GLU A 88 -9.72 -1.77 -28.76
C GLU A 88 -8.31 -2.32 -28.48
N LEU A 89 -8.26 -3.36 -27.65
CA LEU A 89 -7.04 -4.13 -27.50
C LEU A 89 -6.86 -5.00 -28.74
N ASP A 90 -5.69 -4.96 -29.33
CA ASP A 90 -5.31 -5.96 -30.32
C ASP A 90 -5.13 -7.29 -29.59
N PHE A 91 -6.19 -8.08 -29.58
CA PHE A 91 -6.14 -9.48 -29.16
C PHE A 91 -5.36 -10.27 -30.22
N GLY A 92 -4.11 -9.88 -30.45
CA GLY A 92 -3.21 -10.47 -31.44
C GLY A 92 -3.48 -11.97 -31.62
N GLU A 93 -3.16 -12.58 -32.73
CA GLU A 93 -3.48 -13.99 -32.99
C GLU A 93 -3.39 -14.80 -31.70
N THR A 94 -4.56 -15.22 -31.17
CA THR A 94 -4.70 -15.92 -29.92
C THR A 94 -3.57 -16.94 -29.82
N LYS A 95 -2.68 -16.81 -28.85
CA LYS A 95 -1.60 -17.77 -28.62
C LYS A 95 -2.22 -19.16 -28.70
N LYS A 96 -2.09 -19.83 -29.81
CA LYS A 96 -2.71 -21.15 -30.02
C LYS A 96 -1.97 -22.11 -29.11
N TYR A 97 -2.56 -22.36 -27.95
CA TYR A 97 -2.03 -23.37 -27.05
C TYR A 97 -2.08 -24.73 -27.73
N LYS A 98 -1.05 -25.51 -27.52
CA LYS A 98 -0.96 -26.87 -27.98
C LYS A 98 -2.07 -27.70 -27.36
N GLN A 99 -2.96 -28.26 -28.17
CA GLN A 99 -3.93 -29.25 -27.67
C GLN A 99 -3.20 -30.53 -27.29
N LEU A 100 -3.36 -30.91 -26.01
CA LEU A 100 -2.74 -32.11 -25.49
C LEU A 100 -3.60 -33.34 -25.79
N PRO A 101 -2.99 -34.54 -26.06
CA PRO A 101 -3.75 -35.76 -26.30
C PRO A 101 -4.59 -36.15 -25.08
N GLN A 102 -5.91 -36.29 -25.27
CA GLN A 102 -6.88 -36.66 -24.22
C GLN A 102 -6.90 -38.20 -24.02
N LYS A 103 -5.73 -38.79 -23.77
CA LYS A 103 -5.61 -40.24 -23.50
C LYS A 103 -5.80 -40.54 -22.03
N LYS A 104 -6.40 -41.69 -21.72
CA LYS A 104 -6.47 -42.20 -20.38
C LYS A 104 -5.07 -42.40 -19.82
N ILE A 105 -4.72 -41.71 -18.74
CA ILE A 105 -3.46 -41.87 -18.05
C ILE A 105 -3.61 -42.97 -17.00
N GLU A 106 -2.77 -44.00 -17.09
CA GLU A 106 -2.67 -45.05 -16.10
C GLU A 106 -1.55 -44.71 -15.12
N THR A 107 -1.88 -44.76 -13.83
CA THR A 107 -0.93 -44.56 -12.74
C THR A 107 0.01 -45.75 -12.66
N ARG A 108 1.33 -45.50 -12.75
CA ARG A 108 2.36 -46.55 -12.68
C ARG A 108 2.81 -46.80 -11.23
N PRO A 109 3.25 -48.02 -10.92
CA PRO A 109 3.70 -48.35 -9.57
C PRO A 109 4.79 -47.43 -9.04
N ALA A 110 5.75 -47.02 -9.86
CA ALA A 110 6.82 -46.12 -9.43
C ALA A 110 6.31 -44.74 -8.94
N ALA A 111 5.21 -44.20 -9.53
CA ALA A 111 4.58 -42.98 -9.06
C ALA A 111 3.93 -43.20 -7.69
N ILE A 112 3.23 -44.34 -7.49
CA ILE A 112 2.62 -44.72 -6.22
C ILE A 112 3.71 -44.81 -5.13
N THR A 113 4.74 -45.61 -5.36
CA THR A 113 5.83 -45.79 -4.39
C THR A 113 6.48 -44.46 -3.98
N TYR A 114 6.71 -43.57 -4.95
CA TYR A 114 7.28 -42.27 -4.62
C TYR A 114 6.31 -41.42 -3.78
N LEU A 115 5.02 -41.35 -4.15
CA LEU A 115 4.05 -40.57 -3.39
C LEU A 115 3.77 -41.15 -2.00
N GLU A 116 3.77 -42.47 -1.84
CA GLU A 116 3.69 -43.12 -0.53
C GLU A 116 4.88 -42.72 0.36
N SER A 117 6.10 -42.61 -0.21
CA SER A 117 7.26 -42.13 0.54
C SER A 117 7.08 -40.66 1.00
N ARG A 118 6.16 -39.93 0.35
CA ARG A 118 5.77 -38.56 0.69
C ARG A 118 4.50 -38.48 1.56
N GLY A 119 4.00 -39.62 2.04
CA GLY A 119 2.79 -39.70 2.86
C GLY A 119 1.48 -39.62 2.11
N ILE A 120 1.48 -39.75 0.78
CA ILE A 120 0.32 -39.62 -0.11
C ILE A 120 -0.02 -41.04 -0.65
N GLY A 121 -1.20 -41.53 -0.31
CA GLY A 121 -1.62 -42.88 -0.62
C GLY A 121 -1.97 -43.11 -2.10
N GLU A 122 -2.02 -44.38 -2.49
CA GLU A 122 -2.36 -44.84 -3.85
C GLU A 122 -3.69 -44.26 -4.33
N ALA A 123 -4.70 -44.17 -3.48
CA ALA A 123 -6.03 -43.66 -3.84
C ALA A 123 -5.97 -42.22 -4.37
N VAL A 124 -5.21 -41.33 -3.73
CA VAL A 124 -5.01 -39.95 -4.16
C VAL A 124 -4.18 -39.93 -5.45
N CYS A 125 -3.10 -40.72 -5.52
CA CYS A 125 -2.27 -40.83 -6.71
C CYS A 125 -3.10 -41.20 -7.95
N ARG A 126 -3.98 -42.18 -7.84
CA ARG A 126 -4.88 -42.62 -8.92
C ARG A 126 -5.96 -41.60 -9.26
N ARG A 127 -6.55 -40.98 -8.24
CA ARG A 127 -7.59 -39.94 -8.40
C ARG A 127 -7.07 -38.75 -9.21
N TYR A 128 -5.86 -38.29 -8.94
CA TYR A 128 -5.21 -37.20 -9.67
C TYR A 128 -4.47 -37.66 -10.92
N ARG A 129 -4.48 -38.96 -11.25
CA ARG A 129 -3.86 -39.56 -12.44
C ARG A 129 -2.36 -39.31 -12.54
N ILE A 130 -1.68 -39.25 -11.37
CA ILE A 130 -0.23 -39.08 -11.35
C ILE A 130 0.44 -40.36 -11.87
N THR A 131 1.45 -40.17 -12.72
CA THR A 131 2.18 -41.32 -13.30
C THR A 131 3.67 -40.98 -13.43
N THR A 132 4.45 -41.87 -14.02
CA THR A 132 5.83 -41.59 -14.41
C THR A 132 5.97 -41.55 -15.93
N ALA A 133 7.04 -40.92 -16.43
CA ALA A 133 7.37 -40.95 -17.85
C ALA A 133 7.58 -42.39 -18.34
N ARG A 134 7.29 -42.67 -19.62
CA ARG A 134 7.42 -44.03 -20.16
C ARG A 134 8.84 -44.52 -20.10
N ASP A 135 9.78 -43.66 -20.44
CA ASP A 135 11.17 -43.98 -20.63
C ASP A 135 12.01 -43.72 -19.39
N ASN A 136 11.42 -43.13 -18.32
CA ASN A 136 12.15 -42.83 -17.10
C ASN A 136 11.21 -42.87 -15.86
N PRO A 137 11.28 -43.94 -15.05
CA PRO A 137 10.47 -44.08 -13.85
C PRO A 137 10.81 -43.06 -12.75
N ASN A 138 11.96 -42.38 -12.87
CA ASN A 138 12.37 -41.31 -11.94
C ASN A 138 11.84 -39.92 -12.34
N VAL A 139 10.96 -39.83 -13.33
CA VAL A 139 10.30 -38.59 -13.73
C VAL A 139 8.80 -38.72 -13.49
N LEU A 140 8.29 -38.02 -12.47
CA LEU A 140 6.85 -37.90 -12.25
C LEU A 140 6.23 -37.02 -13.30
N VAL A 141 4.99 -37.36 -13.64
CA VAL A 141 4.14 -36.63 -14.58
C VAL A 141 2.88 -36.19 -13.85
N PHE A 142 2.68 -34.88 -13.78
CA PHE A 142 1.50 -34.25 -13.22
C PHE A 142 0.63 -33.70 -14.36
N PRO A 143 -0.49 -34.37 -14.71
CA PRO A 143 -1.43 -33.87 -15.69
C PRO A 143 -2.38 -32.86 -15.02
N PHE A 144 -2.59 -31.71 -15.65
CA PHE A 144 -3.50 -30.67 -15.19
C PHE A 144 -4.76 -30.71 -16.04
N TYR A 145 -5.87 -30.94 -15.42
CA TYR A 145 -7.19 -30.97 -16.04
C TYR A 145 -7.99 -29.75 -15.60
N ASP A 146 -8.72 -29.15 -16.53
CA ASP A 146 -9.71 -28.14 -16.19
C ASP A 146 -10.94 -28.74 -15.49
N GLU A 147 -11.89 -27.91 -15.11
CA GLU A 147 -13.15 -28.32 -14.46
C GLU A 147 -14.00 -29.27 -15.32
N ASN A 148 -13.83 -29.26 -16.65
CA ASN A 148 -14.48 -30.17 -17.60
C ASN A 148 -13.70 -31.46 -17.81
N ASN A 149 -12.65 -31.68 -17.03
CA ASN A 149 -11.80 -32.87 -17.10
C ASN A 149 -11.00 -33.01 -18.42
N ILE A 150 -10.73 -31.88 -19.08
CA ILE A 150 -9.90 -31.79 -20.28
C ILE A 150 -8.47 -31.44 -19.88
N MET A 151 -7.50 -32.23 -20.32
CA MET A 151 -6.07 -32.00 -19.99
C MET A 151 -5.54 -30.79 -20.77
N GLN A 152 -5.15 -29.75 -20.06
CA GLN A 152 -4.67 -28.48 -20.59
C GLN A 152 -3.16 -28.28 -20.44
N PHE A 153 -2.55 -28.89 -19.39
CA PHE A 153 -1.16 -28.67 -19.05
C PHE A 153 -0.53 -29.93 -18.48
N VAL A 154 0.78 -30.09 -18.60
CA VAL A 154 1.54 -31.21 -18.00
C VAL A 154 2.83 -30.69 -17.43
N LYS A 155 3.11 -31.05 -16.18
CA LYS A 155 4.37 -30.76 -15.50
C LYS A 155 5.12 -32.04 -15.18
N TYR A 156 6.42 -31.98 -15.30
CA TYR A 156 7.34 -33.07 -15.04
C TYR A 156 8.24 -32.72 -13.86
N ARG A 157 8.57 -33.73 -13.03
CA ARG A 157 9.46 -33.56 -11.87
C ARG A 157 10.39 -34.77 -11.70
N LYS A 158 11.69 -34.54 -11.60
CA LYS A 158 12.66 -35.58 -11.22
C LYS A 158 12.52 -35.96 -9.75
N THR A 159 12.42 -37.24 -9.46
CA THR A 159 12.37 -37.81 -8.09
C THR A 159 13.75 -37.94 -7.47
N ASN A 160 14.78 -38.13 -8.34
CA ASN A 160 16.19 -38.30 -7.99
C ASN A 160 17.04 -37.10 -8.43
N PHE A 161 16.52 -35.89 -8.35
CA PHE A 161 17.21 -34.67 -8.77
C PHE A 161 18.51 -34.47 -8.00
N ASP A 162 19.62 -34.36 -8.74
CA ASP A 162 20.93 -34.01 -8.24
C ASP A 162 21.35 -32.62 -8.76
N LYS A 163 21.43 -31.65 -7.85
CA LYS A 163 21.75 -30.25 -8.19
C LYS A 163 23.12 -30.11 -8.90
N ALA A 164 24.05 -31.06 -8.70
CA ALA A 164 25.34 -31.01 -9.34
C ALA A 164 25.33 -31.52 -10.79
N LYS A 165 24.34 -32.37 -11.15
CA LYS A 165 24.28 -33.06 -12.44
C LYS A 165 23.13 -32.62 -13.31
N ASP A 166 22.05 -32.15 -12.69
CA ASP A 166 20.77 -31.86 -13.37
C ASP A 166 20.57 -30.36 -13.54
N LYS A 167 20.23 -29.95 -14.76
CA LYS A 167 19.93 -28.55 -15.07
C LYS A 167 18.62 -28.11 -14.44
N ASN A 168 17.57 -28.92 -14.51
CA ASN A 168 16.23 -28.59 -14.03
C ASN A 168 15.66 -29.73 -13.18
N LYS A 169 15.07 -29.37 -12.03
CA LYS A 169 14.30 -30.30 -11.19
C LYS A 169 12.91 -30.54 -11.76
N GLU A 170 12.32 -29.49 -12.33
CA GLU A 170 10.95 -29.47 -12.86
C GLU A 170 10.92 -28.73 -14.20
N TRP A 171 10.03 -29.15 -15.08
CA TRP A 171 9.74 -28.50 -16.36
C TRP A 171 8.31 -28.78 -16.79
N SER A 172 7.79 -28.06 -17.75
CA SER A 172 6.45 -28.24 -18.29
C SER A 172 6.46 -28.53 -19.79
N GLU A 173 5.36 -29.03 -20.30
CA GLU A 173 5.13 -29.19 -21.73
C GLU A 173 5.09 -27.86 -22.43
N THR A 174 5.95 -27.66 -23.43
CA THR A 174 6.07 -26.39 -24.15
C THR A 174 4.81 -26.08 -24.95
N GLY A 175 4.31 -24.85 -24.84
CA GLY A 175 3.13 -24.37 -25.58
C GLY A 175 1.80 -24.87 -25.01
N ALA A 176 1.78 -25.59 -23.89
CA ALA A 176 0.55 -26.01 -23.21
C ALA A 176 -0.08 -24.84 -22.42
N LYS A 177 -1.41 -24.83 -22.27
CA LYS A 177 -2.16 -23.79 -21.56
C LYS A 177 -1.97 -23.95 -20.04
N PRO A 178 -1.31 -23.00 -19.36
CA PRO A 178 -1.12 -23.11 -17.92
C PRO A 178 -2.43 -22.87 -17.18
N ILE A 179 -2.80 -23.81 -16.32
CA ILE A 179 -3.98 -23.75 -15.44
C ILE A 179 -3.59 -24.23 -14.04
N LEU A 180 -4.49 -24.12 -13.06
CA LEU A 180 -4.28 -24.69 -11.73
C LEU A 180 -4.32 -26.23 -11.77
N PHE A 181 -3.48 -26.86 -10.99
CA PHE A 181 -3.50 -28.31 -10.80
C PHE A 181 -4.61 -28.69 -9.83
N GLY A 182 -5.43 -29.67 -10.17
CA GLY A 182 -6.45 -30.20 -9.28
C GLY A 182 -7.86 -29.62 -9.47
N MET A 183 -8.09 -28.71 -10.43
CA MET A 183 -9.40 -28.09 -10.68
C MET A 183 -10.52 -29.10 -10.83
N GLN A 184 -10.28 -30.19 -11.56
CA GLN A 184 -11.26 -31.27 -11.80
C GLN A 184 -11.65 -32.07 -10.54
N GLN A 185 -10.97 -31.85 -9.41
CA GLN A 185 -11.24 -32.53 -8.14
C GLN A 185 -12.04 -31.66 -7.15
N CYS A 186 -12.29 -30.41 -7.50
CA CYS A 186 -13.07 -29.52 -6.66
C CYS A 186 -14.56 -29.87 -6.71
N GLU A 187 -15.17 -30.08 -5.53
CA GLU A 187 -16.53 -30.60 -5.39
C GLU A 187 -17.58 -29.50 -5.21
N ASP A 188 -17.21 -28.41 -4.57
CA ASP A 188 -18.09 -27.27 -4.29
C ASP A 188 -17.40 -25.93 -4.60
N ARG A 189 -18.03 -24.81 -4.26
CA ARG A 189 -17.50 -23.45 -4.48
C ARG A 189 -17.40 -22.64 -3.18
N GLU A 190 -17.33 -23.30 -2.03
CA GLU A 190 -17.23 -22.61 -0.75
C GLU A 190 -15.81 -22.08 -0.50
N THR A 191 -14.85 -22.97 -0.30
CA THR A 191 -13.47 -22.60 0.03
C THR A 191 -12.49 -23.27 -0.90
N LEU A 192 -11.70 -22.47 -1.63
CA LEU A 192 -10.59 -22.95 -2.45
C LEU A 192 -9.28 -22.85 -1.67
N VAL A 193 -8.52 -23.94 -1.57
CA VAL A 193 -7.20 -23.94 -0.95
C VAL A 193 -6.11 -23.99 -2.02
N ILE A 194 -5.27 -22.96 -2.10
CA ILE A 194 -4.23 -22.82 -3.14
C ILE A 194 -2.85 -23.02 -2.52
N THR A 195 -2.07 -23.95 -3.08
CA THR A 195 -0.68 -24.24 -2.70
C THR A 195 0.30 -23.86 -3.81
N GLU A 196 1.59 -23.84 -3.50
CA GLU A 196 2.64 -23.60 -4.51
C GLU A 196 3.02 -24.86 -5.27
N GLY A 197 3.12 -25.98 -4.59
CA GLY A 197 3.55 -27.27 -5.15
C GLY A 197 2.41 -28.25 -5.39
N GLN A 198 2.52 -29.10 -6.43
CA GLN A 198 1.55 -30.16 -6.72
C GLN A 198 1.53 -31.21 -5.61
N ILE A 199 2.68 -31.50 -5.00
CA ILE A 199 2.77 -32.47 -3.88
C ILE A 199 2.05 -31.90 -2.64
N ASP A 200 2.08 -30.59 -2.43
CA ASP A 200 1.37 -29.95 -1.33
C ASP A 200 -0.15 -30.03 -1.51
N SER A 201 -0.63 -29.74 -2.72
CA SER A 201 -2.05 -29.93 -3.06
C SER A 201 -2.50 -31.38 -2.88
N LEU A 202 -1.68 -32.35 -3.28
CA LEU A 202 -1.94 -33.78 -3.05
C LEU A 202 -1.93 -34.13 -1.55
N SER A 203 -1.10 -33.46 -0.75
CA SER A 203 -1.05 -33.64 0.70
C SER A 203 -2.31 -33.14 1.39
N LEU A 204 -2.84 -32.01 0.92
CA LEU A 204 -4.15 -31.52 1.35
C LEU A 204 -5.28 -32.49 0.97
N ALA A 205 -5.26 -33.00 -0.27
CA ALA A 205 -6.22 -34.00 -0.73
C ALA A 205 -6.17 -35.31 0.08
N GLU A 206 -4.95 -35.76 0.47
CA GLU A 206 -4.74 -36.90 1.37
C GLU A 206 -5.29 -36.66 2.78
N ALA A 207 -5.24 -35.42 3.25
CA ALA A 207 -5.84 -35.01 4.51
C ALA A 207 -7.36 -34.82 4.44
N GLY A 208 -7.98 -34.96 3.26
CA GLY A 208 -9.42 -34.85 3.08
C GLY A 208 -9.93 -33.44 2.73
N ILE A 209 -9.03 -32.50 2.41
CA ILE A 209 -9.42 -31.17 1.92
C ILE A 209 -9.93 -31.31 0.48
N LYS A 210 -11.19 -30.94 0.26
CA LYS A 210 -11.90 -31.22 -1.01
C LYS A 210 -11.42 -30.37 -2.18
N ASN A 211 -11.23 -29.05 -1.96
CA ASN A 211 -10.94 -28.08 -3.01
C ASN A 211 -9.47 -27.62 -2.91
N ALA A 212 -8.53 -28.56 -3.05
CA ALA A 212 -7.10 -28.31 -2.99
C ALA A 212 -6.50 -28.23 -4.39
N VAL A 213 -5.91 -27.09 -4.72
CA VAL A 213 -5.26 -26.84 -6.01
C VAL A 213 -3.84 -26.31 -5.81
N SER A 214 -3.01 -26.37 -6.85
CA SER A 214 -1.71 -25.70 -6.82
C SER A 214 -1.43 -24.91 -8.08
N VAL A 215 -0.58 -23.86 -7.93
CA VAL A 215 -0.13 -23.08 -9.07
C VAL A 215 0.84 -23.88 -9.95
N PRO A 216 0.85 -23.67 -11.29
CA PRO A 216 1.72 -24.43 -12.19
C PRO A 216 3.18 -24.00 -12.13
N THR A 217 3.47 -22.74 -11.81
CA THR A 217 4.78 -22.11 -12.01
C THR A 217 5.42 -21.50 -10.74
N GLY A 218 4.93 -21.86 -9.55
CA GLY A 218 5.38 -21.31 -8.27
C GLY A 218 4.83 -19.90 -7.98
N ALA A 219 5.27 -19.29 -6.86
CA ALA A 219 4.67 -18.08 -6.29
C ALA A 219 4.76 -16.82 -7.16
N ARG A 220 5.68 -16.75 -8.11
CA ARG A 220 5.94 -15.52 -8.90
C ARG A 220 5.44 -15.54 -10.34
N GLY A 221 4.99 -16.68 -10.84
CA GLY A 221 4.51 -16.82 -12.22
C GLY A 221 3.00 -16.84 -12.29
N PHE A 222 2.34 -15.79 -12.77
CA PHE A 222 0.88 -15.64 -12.79
C PHE A 222 0.23 -15.70 -14.19
N THR A 223 0.94 -16.14 -15.22
CA THR A 223 0.39 -16.31 -16.59
C THR A 223 -0.79 -17.28 -16.66
N TRP A 224 -0.96 -18.13 -15.67
CA TRP A 224 -2.07 -19.05 -15.51
C TRP A 224 -3.37 -18.38 -15.05
N TYR A 225 -3.26 -17.25 -14.30
CA TYR A 225 -4.39 -16.62 -13.63
C TYR A 225 -5.50 -16.21 -14.62
N GLN A 226 -5.14 -15.60 -15.73
CA GLN A 226 -6.10 -15.23 -16.78
C GLN A 226 -6.92 -16.39 -17.34
N HIS A 227 -6.44 -17.62 -17.19
CA HIS A 227 -7.13 -18.83 -17.66
C HIS A 227 -7.99 -19.50 -16.59
N CYS A 228 -7.87 -19.04 -15.33
CA CYS A 228 -8.56 -19.61 -14.19
C CYS A 228 -9.37 -18.55 -13.41
N ALA A 229 -9.30 -17.27 -13.79
CA ALA A 229 -9.92 -16.18 -13.05
C ALA A 229 -11.42 -16.38 -12.86
N ASP A 230 -12.16 -16.60 -13.95
CA ASP A 230 -13.61 -16.82 -13.92
C ASP A 230 -13.99 -18.01 -13.03
N TRP A 231 -13.20 -19.10 -13.10
CA TRP A 231 -13.42 -20.29 -12.29
C TRP A 231 -13.08 -20.04 -10.79
N ILE A 232 -12.04 -19.24 -10.50
CA ILE A 232 -11.69 -18.83 -9.13
C ILE A 232 -12.79 -17.95 -8.57
N ASP A 233 -13.39 -17.07 -9.38
CA ASP A 233 -14.43 -16.14 -8.97
C ASP A 233 -15.74 -16.83 -8.55
N GLU A 234 -15.92 -18.11 -8.88
CA GLU A 234 -17.05 -18.90 -8.38
C GLU A 234 -16.92 -19.26 -6.88
N PHE A 235 -15.71 -19.20 -6.30
CA PHE A 235 -15.49 -19.56 -4.89
C PHE A 235 -15.80 -18.41 -3.94
N ARG A 236 -16.34 -18.73 -2.78
CA ARG A 236 -16.69 -17.74 -1.75
C ARG A 236 -15.48 -17.17 -1.03
N GLU A 237 -14.51 -18.01 -0.71
CA GLU A 237 -13.26 -17.60 -0.08
C GLU A 237 -12.08 -18.42 -0.58
N ILE A 238 -10.87 -17.86 -0.41
CA ILE A 238 -9.62 -18.50 -0.78
C ILE A 238 -8.74 -18.64 0.46
N ILE A 239 -8.16 -19.82 0.67
CA ILE A 239 -7.10 -20.04 1.64
C ILE A 239 -5.79 -20.30 0.92
N VAL A 240 -4.76 -19.54 1.27
CA VAL A 240 -3.40 -19.73 0.75
C VAL A 240 -2.60 -20.59 1.72
N PHE A 241 -2.14 -21.74 1.24
CA PHE A 241 -1.22 -22.63 1.93
C PHE A 241 0.07 -22.72 1.09
N GLY A 242 0.78 -21.60 0.95
CA GLY A 242 2.04 -21.53 0.21
C GLY A 242 3.25 -22.01 1.04
N ASP A 243 4.42 -21.91 0.45
CA ASP A 243 5.68 -22.23 1.14
C ASP A 243 5.97 -21.17 2.22
N ASN A 244 6.34 -21.63 3.41
CA ASN A 244 6.85 -20.78 4.48
C ASN A 244 8.33 -20.47 4.23
N GLU A 245 8.62 -19.31 3.72
CA GLU A 245 9.97 -18.80 3.51
C GLU A 245 10.34 -17.78 4.60
N ASN A 246 11.07 -18.22 5.62
CA ASN A 246 11.50 -17.38 6.75
C ASN A 246 10.35 -16.61 7.46
N GLY A 247 9.22 -17.27 7.66
CA GLY A 247 8.06 -16.68 8.32
C GLY A 247 7.17 -15.85 7.41
N GLN A 248 7.32 -15.99 6.10
CA GLN A 248 6.49 -15.30 5.10
C GLN A 248 5.95 -16.30 4.06
N VAL A 249 4.74 -16.04 3.57
CA VAL A 249 4.11 -16.77 2.48
C VAL A 249 3.93 -15.79 1.31
N THR A 250 4.84 -15.84 0.34
CA THR A 250 4.87 -14.87 -0.77
C THR A 250 3.62 -14.94 -1.64
N LEU A 251 3.10 -16.14 -1.89
CA LEU A 251 1.93 -16.39 -2.74
C LEU A 251 0.68 -15.59 -2.31
N VAL A 252 0.52 -15.31 -1.00
CA VAL A 252 -0.65 -14.60 -0.48
C VAL A 252 -0.75 -13.17 -1.00
N ASN A 253 0.36 -12.43 -1.06
CA ASN A 253 0.37 -11.04 -1.52
C ASN A 253 -0.04 -10.95 -3.00
N GLU A 254 0.45 -11.88 -3.80
CA GLU A 254 0.17 -11.93 -5.23
C GLU A 254 -1.29 -12.29 -5.52
N LEU A 255 -1.87 -13.21 -4.75
CA LEU A 255 -3.28 -13.58 -4.89
C LEU A 255 -4.20 -12.46 -4.40
N GLN A 256 -3.92 -11.84 -3.24
CA GLN A 256 -4.74 -10.74 -2.73
C GLN A 256 -4.85 -9.54 -3.69
N ALA A 257 -3.82 -9.31 -4.50
CA ALA A 257 -3.84 -8.23 -5.49
C ALA A 257 -4.71 -8.53 -6.72
N ARG A 258 -5.13 -9.80 -6.93
CA ARG A 258 -5.79 -10.25 -8.17
C ARG A 258 -7.19 -10.79 -7.97
N VAL A 259 -7.49 -11.33 -6.80
CA VAL A 259 -8.79 -11.96 -6.52
C VAL A 259 -9.73 -11.00 -5.80
N SER A 260 -11.02 -11.12 -6.08
CA SER A 260 -12.07 -10.33 -5.42
C SER A 260 -12.52 -10.93 -4.10
N GLN A 261 -12.23 -12.22 -3.88
CA GLN A 261 -12.66 -12.97 -2.71
C GLN A 261 -11.87 -12.62 -1.46
N ARG A 262 -12.45 -12.94 -0.32
CA ARG A 262 -11.73 -12.92 0.95
C ARG A 262 -10.60 -13.93 0.93
N VAL A 263 -9.37 -13.46 1.09
CA VAL A 263 -8.18 -14.30 1.20
C VAL A 263 -7.81 -14.50 2.66
N ARG A 264 -7.64 -15.75 3.04
CA ARG A 264 -7.03 -16.19 4.31
C ARG A 264 -5.69 -16.87 4.03
N VAL A 265 -4.81 -16.89 4.99
CA VAL A 265 -3.50 -17.55 4.91
C VAL A 265 -3.30 -18.45 6.11
N VAL A 266 -2.68 -19.59 5.91
CA VAL A 266 -2.28 -20.49 6.99
C VAL A 266 -1.27 -19.77 7.88
N ARG A 267 -1.50 -19.76 9.20
CA ARG A 267 -0.66 -19.06 10.17
C ARG A 267 0.73 -19.72 10.24
N ILE A 268 1.76 -18.91 10.35
CA ILE A 268 3.15 -19.42 10.41
C ILE A 268 3.35 -20.44 11.53
N LYS A 269 2.69 -20.26 12.69
CA LYS A 269 2.77 -21.20 13.80
C LYS A 269 2.18 -22.59 13.48
N ASP A 270 1.21 -22.67 12.56
CA ASP A 270 0.58 -23.93 12.18
C ASP A 270 1.40 -24.72 11.13
N TYR A 271 2.50 -24.14 10.63
CA TYR A 271 3.53 -24.89 9.90
C TYR A 271 4.38 -25.77 10.81
N LEU A 272 4.31 -25.58 12.14
CA LEU A 272 5.02 -26.39 13.14
C LEU A 272 6.53 -26.47 12.91
N GLY A 273 7.11 -25.43 12.31
CA GLY A 273 8.52 -25.34 11.94
C GLY A 273 8.87 -25.92 10.56
N GLU A 274 7.88 -26.47 9.85
CA GLU A 274 8.07 -27.03 8.51
C GLU A 274 7.95 -25.95 7.42
N LYS A 275 8.40 -26.29 6.21
CA LYS A 275 8.39 -25.39 5.08
C LYS A 275 7.05 -25.39 4.34
N ASP A 276 6.49 -26.57 4.11
CA ASP A 276 5.35 -26.77 3.22
C ASP A 276 4.33 -27.78 3.79
N ALA A 277 3.18 -27.91 3.13
CA ALA A 277 2.12 -28.80 3.55
C ALA A 277 2.54 -30.28 3.50
N ASN A 278 3.41 -30.67 2.59
CA ASN A 278 3.85 -32.06 2.52
C ASN A 278 4.76 -32.43 3.69
N ASP A 279 5.65 -31.54 4.10
CA ASP A 279 6.50 -31.79 5.26
C ASP A 279 5.67 -31.87 6.56
N ILE A 280 4.63 -31.07 6.68
CA ILE A 280 3.64 -31.17 7.78
C ILE A 280 2.94 -32.55 7.75
N LEU A 281 2.43 -32.97 6.58
CA LEU A 281 1.75 -34.28 6.44
C LEU A 281 2.67 -35.42 6.89
N ARG A 282 3.91 -35.43 6.44
CA ARG A 282 4.88 -36.49 6.73
C ARG A 282 5.25 -36.58 8.22
N ARG A 283 5.32 -35.44 8.90
CA ARG A 283 5.82 -35.38 10.27
C ARG A 283 4.71 -35.42 11.30
N TYR A 284 3.58 -34.77 11.03
CA TYR A 284 2.49 -34.56 11.99
C TYR A 284 1.17 -35.19 11.57
N GLY A 285 1.07 -35.68 10.34
CA GLY A 285 -0.12 -36.37 9.83
C GLY A 285 -1.24 -35.47 9.35
N LYS A 286 -2.35 -36.11 8.95
CA LYS A 286 -3.50 -35.45 8.30
C LYS A 286 -4.20 -34.42 9.19
N SER A 287 -4.32 -34.70 10.49
CA SER A 287 -5.00 -33.80 11.44
C SER A 287 -4.33 -32.43 11.54
N ALA A 288 -2.99 -32.36 11.44
CA ALA A 288 -2.25 -31.10 11.46
C ALA A 288 -2.57 -30.25 10.22
N ILE A 289 -2.69 -30.87 9.05
CA ILE A 289 -3.10 -30.19 7.81
C ILE A 289 -4.52 -29.59 7.96
N VAL A 290 -5.47 -30.39 8.42
CA VAL A 290 -6.86 -29.94 8.62
C VAL A 290 -6.89 -28.76 9.58
N GLN A 291 -6.23 -28.88 10.72
CA GLN A 291 -6.14 -27.82 11.72
C GLN A 291 -5.48 -26.55 11.18
N ALA A 292 -4.43 -26.67 10.35
CA ALA A 292 -3.77 -25.54 9.73
C ALA A 292 -4.73 -24.77 8.78
N VAL A 293 -5.55 -25.49 8.00
CA VAL A 293 -6.54 -24.90 7.10
C VAL A 293 -7.68 -24.24 7.90
N GLU A 294 -8.22 -24.90 8.91
CA GLU A 294 -9.27 -24.36 9.77
C GLU A 294 -8.83 -23.09 10.50
N ASN A 295 -7.59 -23.08 10.97
CA ASN A 295 -6.98 -21.95 11.69
C ASN A 295 -6.51 -20.82 10.79
N ALA A 296 -6.59 -20.93 9.47
CA ALA A 296 -6.16 -19.87 8.56
C ALA A 296 -6.79 -18.53 8.92
N GLU A 297 -6.04 -17.44 8.80
CA GLU A 297 -6.48 -16.11 9.21
C GLU A 297 -6.34 -15.09 8.07
N VAL A 298 -7.09 -14.00 8.15
CA VAL A 298 -6.94 -12.88 7.21
C VAL A 298 -5.57 -12.24 7.45
N PRO A 299 -4.74 -12.04 6.41
CA PRO A 299 -3.46 -11.38 6.54
C PRO A 299 -3.61 -9.99 7.17
N LYS A 300 -2.72 -9.68 8.12
CA LYS A 300 -2.73 -8.37 8.78
C LYS A 300 -2.22 -7.30 7.83
N LEU A 301 -2.99 -6.26 7.63
CA LEU A 301 -2.54 -5.06 6.96
C LEU A 301 -1.57 -4.30 7.86
N LYS A 302 -0.39 -3.90 7.32
CA LYS A 302 0.67 -3.25 8.10
C LYS A 302 0.25 -1.93 8.72
N ASN A 303 -0.64 -1.20 8.04
CA ASN A 303 -1.11 0.12 8.43
C ASN A 303 -2.49 0.12 9.13
N VAL A 304 -3.03 -1.07 9.48
CA VAL A 304 -4.33 -1.21 10.14
C VAL A 304 -4.15 -1.96 11.45
N LYS A 305 -4.65 -1.39 12.54
CA LYS A 305 -4.69 -1.99 13.88
C LYS A 305 -6.13 -2.17 14.33
N LYS A 306 -6.40 -3.20 15.11
CA LYS A 306 -7.68 -3.29 15.83
C LYS A 306 -7.71 -2.19 16.87
N LEU A 307 -8.84 -1.49 16.97
CA LEU A 307 -8.98 -0.43 17.97
C LEU A 307 -8.81 -0.96 19.40
N SER A 308 -9.22 -2.21 19.65
CA SER A 308 -9.00 -2.89 20.95
C SER A 308 -7.52 -3.08 21.31
N ASP A 309 -6.62 -3.09 20.33
CA ASP A 309 -5.18 -3.28 20.54
C ASP A 309 -4.46 -1.93 20.76
N VAL A 310 -5.17 -0.82 20.61
CA VAL A 310 -4.65 0.53 20.87
C VAL A 310 -4.68 0.78 22.35
N LYS A 311 -3.51 1.08 22.94
CA LYS A 311 -3.41 1.43 24.34
C LYS A 311 -4.10 2.75 24.60
N SER A 312 -4.98 2.80 25.58
CA SER A 312 -5.52 4.05 26.11
C SER A 312 -4.42 4.88 26.76
N VAL A 313 -4.41 6.17 26.49
CA VAL A 313 -3.52 7.14 27.14
C VAL A 313 -4.39 8.10 27.95
N ASP A 314 -3.98 8.38 29.19
CA ASP A 314 -4.63 9.44 29.96
C ASP A 314 -4.20 10.81 29.39
N LEU A 315 -5.18 11.58 28.92
CA LEU A 315 -4.92 12.91 28.37
C LEU A 315 -4.36 13.88 29.42
N ASN A 316 -4.53 13.61 30.71
CA ASN A 316 -3.93 14.42 31.77
C ASN A 316 -2.40 14.27 31.83
N ASP A 317 -1.89 13.09 31.47
CA ASP A 317 -0.46 12.80 31.47
C ASP A 317 0.23 13.23 30.17
N MET A 318 -0.54 13.63 29.14
CA MET A 318 0.05 14.10 27.89
C MET A 318 0.65 15.50 28.02
N PRO A 319 1.87 15.72 27.50
CA PRO A 319 2.46 17.05 27.45
C PRO A 319 1.61 17.96 26.57
N LYS A 320 1.33 19.16 27.10
CA LYS A 320 0.44 20.14 26.46
C LYS A 320 0.85 21.56 26.83
N ILE A 321 0.58 22.49 25.94
CA ILE A 321 0.76 23.92 26.12
C ILE A 321 -0.60 24.52 26.46
N ARG A 322 -0.69 25.23 27.58
CA ARG A 322 -1.89 25.99 27.91
C ARG A 322 -1.89 27.29 27.10
N THR A 323 -3.08 27.68 26.62
CA THR A 323 -3.22 28.88 25.79
C THR A 323 -3.24 30.19 26.61
N GLY A 324 -3.35 30.09 27.95
CA GLY A 324 -3.57 31.23 28.85
C GLY A 324 -5.01 31.76 28.81
N LEU A 325 -5.87 31.20 27.99
CA LEU A 325 -7.28 31.53 27.91
C LEU A 325 -8.08 30.52 28.74
N TYR A 326 -8.39 30.87 29.98
CA TYR A 326 -8.96 29.93 30.97
C TYR A 326 -10.18 29.14 30.44
N GLU A 327 -11.14 29.82 29.83
CA GLU A 327 -12.35 29.14 29.32
C GLU A 327 -12.07 28.21 28.16
N LEU A 328 -11.12 28.56 27.32
CA LEU A 328 -10.67 27.69 26.23
C LEU A 328 -9.95 26.48 26.76
N ASP A 329 -8.93 26.69 27.62
CA ASP A 329 -8.15 25.61 28.24
C ASP A 329 -9.03 24.66 29.05
N ARG A 330 -10.10 25.16 29.67
CA ARG A 330 -11.08 24.34 30.39
C ARG A 330 -11.84 23.39 29.44
N VAL A 331 -12.11 23.83 28.19
CA VAL A 331 -12.86 23.04 27.21
C VAL A 331 -11.96 22.07 26.46
N ILE A 332 -10.79 22.52 25.96
CA ILE A 332 -9.90 21.71 25.10
C ILE A 332 -8.78 21.00 25.89
N GLY A 333 -8.55 21.37 27.15
CA GLY A 333 -7.48 20.84 27.99
C GLY A 333 -6.11 21.44 27.73
N GLY A 334 -5.94 22.24 26.69
CA GLY A 334 -4.69 22.80 26.17
C GLY A 334 -4.36 22.29 24.77
N LEU A 335 -3.24 22.76 24.22
CA LEU A 335 -2.71 22.32 22.91
C LEU A 335 -1.77 21.14 23.16
N TYR A 336 -2.19 19.93 22.80
CA TYR A 336 -1.36 18.73 23.01
C TYR A 336 -0.25 18.65 21.96
N LEU A 337 0.94 18.24 22.38
CA LEU A 337 2.06 18.05 21.45
C LEU A 337 1.70 17.00 20.37
N GLY A 338 2.09 17.28 19.12
CA GLY A 338 1.78 16.43 17.97
C GLY A 338 0.39 16.66 17.37
N GLN A 339 -0.34 17.69 17.80
CA GLN A 339 -1.61 18.10 17.21
C GLN A 339 -1.47 19.38 16.40
N VAL A 340 -2.28 19.50 15.37
CA VAL A 340 -2.44 20.74 14.60
C VAL A 340 -3.70 21.46 15.05
N SER A 341 -3.57 22.77 15.33
CA SER A 341 -4.70 23.64 15.68
C SER A 341 -4.85 24.73 14.62
N LEU A 342 -6.01 24.80 13.99
CA LEU A 342 -6.33 25.83 12.99
C LEU A 342 -7.19 26.93 13.61
N TRP A 343 -6.68 28.17 13.57
CA TRP A 343 -7.36 29.36 14.05
C TRP A 343 -7.89 30.17 12.88
N SER A 344 -9.20 30.29 12.73
CA SER A 344 -9.84 31.02 11.65
C SER A 344 -10.72 32.17 12.17
N GLY A 345 -10.87 33.19 11.37
CA GLY A 345 -11.69 34.38 11.67
C GLY A 345 -11.54 35.41 10.57
N ARG A 346 -12.42 36.40 10.56
CA ARG A 346 -12.38 37.51 9.58
C ARG A 346 -11.13 38.36 9.77
N ARG A 347 -10.77 39.12 8.74
CA ARG A 347 -9.67 40.08 8.81
C ARG A 347 -9.95 41.11 9.93
N GLY A 348 -8.94 41.41 10.76
CA GLY A 348 -9.05 42.38 11.86
C GLY A 348 -9.68 41.85 13.14
N GLU A 349 -10.09 40.58 13.25
CA GLU A 349 -10.68 39.98 14.47
C GLU A 349 -9.65 39.53 15.52
N GLY A 350 -8.39 39.89 15.38
CA GLY A 350 -7.36 39.66 16.39
C GLY A 350 -6.71 38.27 16.37
N LYS A 351 -6.72 37.53 15.24
CA LYS A 351 -6.09 36.22 15.12
C LYS A 351 -4.60 36.28 15.51
N SER A 352 -3.83 37.19 14.90
CA SER A 352 -2.40 37.34 15.17
C SER A 352 -2.13 37.77 16.62
N THR A 353 -3.02 38.60 17.20
CA THR A 353 -2.96 38.97 18.63
C THR A 353 -3.14 37.75 19.52
N LEU A 354 -4.10 36.89 19.20
CA LEU A 354 -4.34 35.65 19.92
C LEU A 354 -3.15 34.69 19.81
N VAL A 355 -2.59 34.52 18.62
CA VAL A 355 -1.41 33.68 18.38
C VAL A 355 -0.21 34.20 19.19
N SER A 356 0.02 35.53 19.22
CA SER A 356 1.08 36.14 20.02
C SER A 356 0.87 35.91 21.53
N GLN A 357 -0.36 35.93 22.01
CA GLN A 357 -0.68 35.60 23.41
C GLN A 357 -0.34 34.14 23.72
N ILE A 358 -0.69 33.21 22.81
CA ILE A 358 -0.36 31.78 22.99
C ILE A 358 1.16 31.57 22.96
N ILE A 359 1.89 32.29 22.10
CA ILE A 359 3.36 32.28 22.09
C ILE A 359 3.91 32.72 23.45
N ALA A 360 3.43 33.83 23.99
CA ALA A 360 3.86 34.34 25.30
C ALA A 360 3.61 33.31 26.43
N GLU A 361 2.43 32.70 26.44
CA GLU A 361 2.06 31.67 27.40
C GLU A 361 2.92 30.40 27.26
N ALA A 362 3.24 30.01 26.03
CA ALA A 362 4.13 28.87 25.80
C ALA A 362 5.55 29.14 26.35
N ILE A 363 6.10 30.34 26.14
CA ILE A 363 7.41 30.74 26.64
C ILE A 363 7.42 30.78 28.17
N GLU A 364 6.34 31.28 28.79
CA GLU A 364 6.19 31.28 30.25
C GLU A 364 6.18 29.86 30.82
N GLN A 365 5.59 28.91 30.10
CA GLN A 365 5.60 27.50 30.46
C GLN A 365 6.92 26.80 30.08
N SER A 366 7.95 27.55 29.68
CA SER A 366 9.29 27.05 29.30
C SER A 366 9.31 26.19 28.04
N TRP A 367 8.37 26.41 27.11
CA TRP A 367 8.38 25.78 25.81
C TRP A 367 9.11 26.65 24.77
N ASN A 368 9.96 26.05 23.94
CA ASN A 368 10.57 26.74 22.82
C ASN A 368 9.59 26.86 21.66
N VAL A 369 9.59 28.00 21.03
CA VAL A 369 8.63 28.39 20.00
C VAL A 369 9.34 28.73 18.69
N PHE A 370 8.76 28.35 17.58
CA PHE A 370 9.13 28.86 16.27
C PHE A 370 7.93 29.58 15.65
N ALA A 371 8.17 30.79 15.12
CA ALA A 371 7.14 31.57 14.47
C ALA A 371 7.51 31.87 13.02
N TYR A 372 6.56 31.70 12.11
CA TYR A 372 6.59 32.22 10.75
C TYR A 372 5.49 33.28 10.61
N SER A 373 5.86 34.47 10.17
CA SER A 373 4.90 35.52 9.82
C SER A 373 5.06 35.90 8.35
N GLY A 374 4.06 35.60 7.54
CA GLY A 374 4.04 35.95 6.13
C GLY A 374 3.49 37.35 5.85
N GLU A 375 2.81 37.95 6.83
CA GLU A 375 2.21 39.30 6.70
C GLU A 375 3.08 40.39 7.31
N LEU A 376 3.78 40.10 8.40
CA LEU A 376 4.57 41.08 9.12
C LEU A 376 6.08 40.81 8.94
N PRO A 377 6.87 41.81 8.60
CA PRO A 377 8.32 41.75 8.76
C PRO A 377 8.71 41.44 10.20
N ASP A 378 9.87 40.81 10.39
CA ASP A 378 10.37 40.34 11.69
C ASP A 378 10.37 41.42 12.78
N PHE A 379 10.81 42.65 12.46
CA PHE A 379 10.84 43.79 13.40
C PHE A 379 9.42 44.24 13.80
N HIS A 380 8.41 44.13 12.92
CA HIS A 380 7.03 44.43 13.25
C HIS A 380 6.41 43.33 14.13
N PHE A 381 6.72 42.07 13.82
CA PHE A 381 6.29 40.94 14.65
C PHE A 381 6.89 41.06 16.05
N LYS A 382 8.20 41.33 16.15
CA LYS A 382 8.87 41.57 17.42
C LYS A 382 8.23 42.70 18.21
N ARG A 383 8.07 43.88 17.60
CA ARG A 383 7.43 45.03 18.24
C ARG A 383 6.03 44.70 18.77
N TRP A 384 5.25 43.98 18.01
CA TRP A 384 3.91 43.57 18.39
C TRP A 384 3.91 42.65 19.61
N LEU A 385 4.75 41.64 19.62
CA LEU A 385 4.90 40.72 20.72
C LEU A 385 5.44 41.46 21.99
N ASP A 386 6.45 42.29 21.84
CA ASP A 386 7.04 43.05 22.95
C ASP A 386 6.02 43.97 23.60
N MET A 387 5.16 44.67 22.83
CA MET A 387 4.08 45.51 23.35
C MET A 387 3.05 44.71 24.19
N GLN A 388 2.72 43.50 23.72
CA GLN A 388 1.83 42.60 24.47
C GLN A 388 2.45 42.15 25.79
N LEU A 389 3.74 41.79 25.75
CA LEU A 389 4.49 41.36 26.91
C LEU A 389 4.69 42.52 27.97
N ALA A 390 4.95 43.72 27.49
CA ALA A 390 5.05 44.89 28.35
C ALA A 390 3.73 45.19 29.05
N GLY A 391 2.62 45.00 28.34
CA GLY A 391 1.28 45.31 28.84
C GLY A 391 1.05 46.85 29.01
N PRO A 392 -0.18 47.25 29.26
CA PRO A 392 -0.56 48.67 29.22
C PRO A 392 0.17 49.58 30.22
N ASN A 393 0.67 49.01 31.34
CA ASN A 393 1.33 49.77 32.40
C ASN A 393 2.75 50.23 32.06
N TYR A 394 3.37 49.58 31.07
CA TYR A 394 4.76 49.87 30.66
C TYR A 394 4.83 50.46 29.22
N LEU A 395 3.69 50.83 28.67
CA LEU A 395 3.62 51.57 27.39
C LEU A 395 3.66 53.07 27.64
N THR A 396 4.58 53.74 26.96
CA THR A 396 4.65 55.22 26.96
C THR A 396 3.98 55.76 25.69
N LYS A 397 3.05 56.64 25.86
CA LYS A 397 2.36 57.34 24.78
C LYS A 397 3.22 58.51 24.29
N GLY A 398 3.47 58.58 23.01
CA GLY A 398 4.13 59.67 22.33
C GLY A 398 3.29 60.26 21.23
N THR A 399 3.73 61.36 20.64
CA THR A 399 3.12 62.01 19.46
C THR A 399 4.26 62.17 18.43
N ASP A 400 4.03 61.74 17.21
CA ASP A 400 4.99 61.91 16.14
C ASP A 400 5.03 63.32 15.53
N ALA A 401 5.89 63.57 14.57
CA ALA A 401 6.05 64.85 13.89
C ALA A 401 4.80 65.29 13.10
N PHE A 402 3.84 64.39 12.84
CA PHE A 402 2.60 64.65 12.16
C PHE A 402 1.39 64.80 13.08
N GLY A 403 1.64 64.68 14.43
CA GLY A 403 0.59 64.77 15.43
C GLY A 403 -0.15 63.46 15.70
N GLU A 404 0.32 62.34 15.13
CA GLU A 404 -0.27 61.03 15.36
C GLU A 404 0.24 60.39 16.64
N GLU A 405 -0.65 59.78 17.40
CA GLU A 405 -0.32 59.13 18.67
C GLU A 405 0.31 57.77 18.42
N TYR A 406 1.37 57.46 19.11
CA TYR A 406 2.00 56.13 19.08
C TYR A 406 2.36 55.66 20.49
N TYR A 407 2.54 54.36 20.62
CA TYR A 407 3.02 53.73 21.89
C TYR A 407 4.41 53.14 21.68
N SER A 408 5.23 53.28 22.73
CA SER A 408 6.59 52.74 22.76
C SER A 408 6.88 52.09 24.12
N ILE A 409 7.90 51.28 24.17
CA ILE A 409 8.40 50.60 25.36
C ILE A 409 9.71 51.25 25.75
N GLY A 410 9.92 51.55 27.06
CA GLY A 410 11.20 52.05 27.54
C GLY A 410 12.34 51.03 27.39
N ALA A 411 13.56 51.50 27.17
CA ALA A 411 14.72 50.63 26.89
C ALA A 411 14.97 49.58 27.99
N ASP A 412 14.79 49.96 29.25
CA ASP A 412 14.95 49.06 30.42
C ASP A 412 13.91 47.91 30.45
N VAL A 413 12.70 48.20 29.98
CA VAL A 413 11.64 47.17 29.83
C VAL A 413 11.92 46.29 28.62
N GLN A 414 12.36 46.87 27.52
CA GLN A 414 12.73 46.17 26.32
C GLN A 414 13.87 45.16 26.58
N ASP A 415 14.90 45.56 27.35
CA ASP A 415 16.03 44.69 27.70
C ASP A 415 15.54 43.51 28.57
N LYS A 416 14.68 43.75 29.53
CA LYS A 416 14.07 42.66 30.34
C LYS A 416 13.24 41.67 29.53
N ILE A 417 12.48 42.19 28.57
CA ILE A 417 11.69 41.34 27.66
C ILE A 417 12.61 40.48 26.76
N ASN A 418 13.70 41.08 26.22
CA ASN A 418 14.67 40.36 25.41
C ASN A 418 15.36 39.25 26.22
N ASP A 419 15.76 39.53 27.48
CA ASP A 419 16.38 38.53 28.38
C ASP A 419 15.38 37.39 28.69
N TRP A 420 14.11 37.73 28.95
CA TRP A 420 13.08 36.77 29.36
C TRP A 420 12.81 35.70 28.27
N TYR A 421 12.76 36.07 26.99
CA TYR A 421 12.53 35.12 25.90
C TYR A 421 13.79 34.71 25.13
N SER A 422 14.98 35.14 25.62
CA SER A 422 16.25 34.71 25.01
C SER A 422 16.30 33.21 24.89
N ASP A 423 16.71 32.70 23.71
CA ASP A 423 16.83 31.30 23.35
C ASP A 423 15.53 30.48 23.47
N LYS A 424 14.36 31.12 23.63
CA LYS A 424 13.07 30.44 23.70
C LYS A 424 12.17 30.64 22.48
N ILE A 425 12.38 31.71 21.72
CA ILE A 425 11.62 31.97 20.48
C ILE A 425 12.54 32.26 19.31
N TYR A 426 12.24 31.64 18.19
CA TYR A 426 12.92 31.77 16.93
C TYR A 426 11.90 32.19 15.86
N ILE A 427 12.29 33.10 14.96
CA ILE A 427 11.43 33.59 13.88
C ILE A 427 12.06 33.26 12.52
N TYR A 428 11.21 32.92 11.55
CA TYR A 428 11.65 32.74 10.17
C TYR A 428 12.09 34.07 9.59
N ASP A 429 13.33 34.13 9.08
CA ASP A 429 13.87 35.32 8.41
C ASP A 429 13.36 35.39 6.97
N ASN A 430 12.32 36.21 6.74
CA ASN A 430 11.77 36.46 5.41
C ASN A 430 12.70 37.27 4.50
N ALA A 431 13.72 37.93 5.04
CA ALA A 431 14.68 38.77 4.29
C ALA A 431 15.89 37.94 3.87
N TYR A 432 16.08 36.72 4.36
CA TYR A 432 17.20 35.88 3.98
C TYR A 432 17.13 35.51 2.49
N ILE A 433 18.19 35.80 1.75
CA ILE A 433 18.34 35.44 0.34
C ILE A 433 19.45 34.37 0.27
N PRO A 434 19.13 33.15 -0.18
CA PRO A 434 20.14 32.10 -0.36
C PRO A 434 21.21 32.49 -1.39
N GLU A 435 22.47 32.18 -1.12
CA GLU A 435 23.59 32.46 -2.07
C GLU A 435 23.59 31.48 -3.24
N SER A 436 22.94 30.31 -3.10
CA SER A 436 22.87 29.29 -4.13
C SER A 436 21.52 28.53 -4.09
N THR A 437 21.16 27.88 -5.20
CA THR A 437 20.00 27.01 -5.27
C THR A 437 20.08 25.79 -4.33
N ALA A 438 21.30 25.40 -3.93
CA ALA A 438 21.51 24.31 -2.96
C ALA A 438 21.16 24.72 -1.52
N GLU A 439 21.07 26.02 -1.24
CA GLU A 439 20.68 26.58 0.07
C GLU A 439 19.19 26.92 0.13
N MET A 440 18.46 26.79 -0.97
CA MET A 440 17.01 27.00 -0.97
C MET A 440 16.33 25.86 -0.22
N GLU A 441 15.79 26.19 0.95
CA GLU A 441 15.03 25.26 1.78
C GLU A 441 13.56 25.62 1.79
N THR A 442 12.71 24.59 1.82
CA THR A 442 11.26 24.78 2.05
C THR A 442 11.03 25.19 3.50
N LEU A 443 9.92 25.88 3.77
CA LEU A 443 9.52 26.20 5.14
C LEU A 443 9.39 24.96 6.02
N VAL A 444 8.87 23.85 5.46
CA VAL A 444 8.75 22.55 6.14
C VAL A 444 10.14 22.02 6.57
N ALA A 445 11.11 22.03 5.65
CA ALA A 445 12.47 21.60 5.98
C ALA A 445 13.11 22.48 7.08
N THR A 446 12.85 23.80 7.05
CA THR A 446 13.30 24.73 8.10
C THR A 446 12.63 24.39 9.43
N VAL A 447 11.32 24.14 9.47
CA VAL A 447 10.58 23.73 10.67
C VAL A 447 11.17 22.45 11.25
N GLU A 448 11.43 21.41 10.42
CA GLU A 448 12.08 20.19 10.88
C GLU A 448 13.44 20.42 11.54
N LYS A 449 14.26 21.31 10.96
CA LYS A 449 15.56 21.66 11.52
C LYS A 449 15.42 22.38 12.86
N VAL A 450 14.50 23.34 12.96
CA VAL A 450 14.24 24.08 14.18
C VAL A 450 13.75 23.18 15.32
N ILE A 451 12.86 22.24 15.00
CA ILE A 451 12.43 21.23 15.99
C ILE A 451 13.62 20.42 16.49
N LYS A 452 14.50 19.99 15.59
CA LYS A 452 15.66 19.14 15.94
C LYS A 452 16.77 19.90 16.66
N GLN A 453 17.05 21.16 16.27
CA GLN A 453 18.18 21.94 16.77
C GLN A 453 17.83 22.75 18.02
N TYR A 454 16.63 23.33 18.05
CA TYR A 454 16.22 24.24 19.12
C TYR A 454 15.12 23.65 20.00
N ASP A 455 14.75 22.39 19.80
CA ASP A 455 13.71 21.68 20.54
C ASP A 455 12.37 22.45 20.60
N ALA A 456 12.02 23.14 19.49
CA ALA A 456 10.76 23.88 19.41
C ALA A 456 9.57 22.92 19.51
N LYS A 457 8.64 23.24 20.41
CA LYS A 457 7.42 22.43 20.66
C LYS A 457 6.16 23.12 20.15
N LEU A 458 6.17 24.43 19.98
CA LEU A 458 5.11 25.19 19.36
C LEU A 458 5.60 25.79 18.05
N ILE A 459 4.91 25.45 16.96
CA ILE A 459 5.17 26.01 15.64
C ILE A 459 3.97 26.86 15.27
N CYS A 460 4.19 28.17 15.08
CA CYS A 460 3.14 29.12 14.72
C CYS A 460 3.34 29.61 13.28
N LEU A 461 2.34 29.41 12.45
CA LEU A 461 2.36 29.83 11.05
C LEU A 461 1.24 30.87 10.82
N ASP A 462 1.61 32.15 10.68
CA ASP A 462 0.69 33.27 10.41
C ASP A 462 1.06 33.96 9.10
N ASN A 463 0.36 33.68 7.97
CA ASN A 463 -0.80 32.80 7.84
C ASN A 463 -0.45 31.60 6.90
N LEU A 464 -1.36 30.63 6.87
CA LEU A 464 -1.20 29.41 6.05
C LEU A 464 -1.03 29.72 4.55
N MET A 465 -1.73 30.73 4.01
CA MET A 465 -1.65 31.06 2.58
C MET A 465 -0.25 31.49 2.16
N THR A 466 0.40 32.38 2.93
CA THR A 466 1.75 32.86 2.62
C THR A 466 2.83 31.80 2.91
N ALA A 467 2.58 30.91 3.90
CA ALA A 467 3.44 29.77 4.16
C ALA A 467 3.49 28.79 2.97
N MET A 468 2.37 28.61 2.29
CA MET A 468 2.25 27.71 1.14
C MET A 468 2.80 28.28 -0.16
N GLU A 469 2.81 29.60 -0.35
CA GLU A 469 3.40 30.23 -1.55
C GLU A 469 4.91 29.94 -1.69
N ARG A 470 5.56 29.52 -0.61
CA ARG A 470 6.99 29.15 -0.58
C ARG A 470 7.25 27.66 -0.82
N VAL A 471 6.22 26.85 -0.97
CA VAL A 471 6.29 25.43 -1.32
C VAL A 471 6.10 25.30 -2.82
N ASP A 472 7.19 25.37 -3.58
CA ASP A 472 7.29 25.21 -5.05
C ASP A 472 6.38 26.09 -5.92
N GLY A 473 6.99 27.09 -6.57
CA GLY A 473 6.35 28.02 -7.52
C GLY A 473 5.89 27.40 -8.86
N LYS A 474 5.43 26.15 -8.91
CA LYS A 474 4.99 25.45 -10.13
C LYS A 474 3.73 24.58 -9.97
N GLY A 475 2.93 24.76 -8.96
CA GLY A 475 1.70 23.96 -8.73
C GLY A 475 0.46 24.81 -8.57
N ASP A 476 -0.71 24.19 -8.80
CA ASP A 476 -2.00 24.75 -8.40
C ASP A 476 -2.04 24.90 -6.86
N LEU A 477 -2.59 26.04 -6.41
CA LEU A 477 -2.67 26.42 -4.99
C LEU A 477 -3.27 25.33 -4.09
N TYR A 478 -4.25 24.57 -4.59
CA TYR A 478 -4.90 23.50 -3.82
C TYR A 478 -4.00 22.27 -3.62
N THR A 479 -3.12 21.95 -4.56
CA THR A 479 -2.14 20.87 -4.41
C THR A 479 -1.03 21.25 -3.44
N ALA A 480 -0.55 22.50 -3.52
CA ALA A 480 0.42 23.02 -2.56
C ALA A 480 -0.19 23.01 -1.14
N GLN A 481 -1.47 23.37 -0.99
CA GLN A 481 -2.20 23.28 0.27
C GLN A 481 -2.32 21.87 0.80
N SER A 482 -2.70 20.93 -0.07
CA SER A 482 -2.85 19.52 0.32
C SER A 482 -1.51 18.94 0.78
N ASN A 483 -0.45 19.14 0.00
CA ASN A 483 0.87 18.62 0.34
C ASN A 483 1.43 19.25 1.63
N PHE A 484 1.29 20.55 1.82
CA PHE A 484 1.76 21.25 3.02
C PHE A 484 1.05 20.79 4.30
N VAL A 485 -0.21 20.39 4.22
CA VAL A 485 -0.96 19.88 5.38
C VAL A 485 -0.62 18.42 5.68
N TRP A 486 -0.15 17.67 4.68
CA TRP A 486 0.22 16.26 4.84
C TRP A 486 1.69 16.05 5.26
N ASP A 487 2.59 16.98 4.93
CA ASP A 487 3.98 16.99 5.38
C ASP A 487 4.12 17.53 6.82
#